data_374b0c657b4baa479629c18798fa589e
#
_entry.id   374b0c657b4baa479629c18798fa589e
#
_cell.length_a   1.000
_cell.length_b   1.000
_cell.length_c   1.000
_cell.angle_alpha   90.00
_cell.angle_beta   90.00
_cell.angle_gamma   90.00
#
_symmetry.space_group_name_H-M   'P 1'
#
loop_
_entity.id
_entity.type
_entity.pdbx_description
1 polymer ?
#
loop_
_entity_poly.entity_id
_entity_poly.type
_entity_poly.pdbx_seq_one_letter_code
_entity_poly.pdbx_strand_id
1 'polypeptide(L)'
;MKEEVVIVLDFGGQYNQLVARRVRECNVYCEIYSYKTDIEKIKAMNPKGIILTGGPNSCYEPDSPTYTDELFKLGIPVLGLCYGAQLMSHVLGGKVERADVREYGKTEVFIDKKDSKIFQGVSAQTTCWMSHFDYISKVAPGFEISAHTADCPVAAAENEAEKLYAIQFHPEVLHTAEGTKMINNFVKNVCGCKGDWKMDAFVENTIKEIREKVGDGKVLLALSGGVDSSVAAGLLSRAIGKQLTCVFVDHGLLRKDEGDEVEGVFGPNGQFDLNFIRVNAQERYYKKLAGVTEPETKRKIIGEVNAEKVRIVQDADYIYRDEVDKAVAAYKAEHGTAPSWMPNQYFAALTNMRSVGVMGDERTYDYAVALRAVNTVDFMTAEAAEIPFAVLQSVMSRIINEVRGVNRVFYDLTSKPPGTIEFE
;
A
#
# COMPACT_ATOMS: atom_id res chain seq x y z
N MET A 1 -14.09 -26.84 -11.45
CA MET A 1 -14.45 -26.83 -10.02
C MET A 1 -14.72 -25.39 -9.65
N LYS A 2 -15.80 -25.09 -8.89
CA LYS A 2 -16.01 -23.73 -8.39
C LYS A 2 -14.81 -23.40 -7.50
N GLU A 3 -14.09 -22.32 -7.78
CA GLU A 3 -12.94 -21.89 -6.97
C GLU A 3 -13.40 -21.59 -5.53
N GLU A 4 -12.62 -22.00 -4.55
CA GLU A 4 -12.85 -21.63 -3.15
C GLU A 4 -12.54 -20.14 -3.02
N VAL A 5 -13.53 -19.31 -2.69
CA VAL A 5 -13.38 -17.86 -2.59
C VAL A 5 -13.53 -17.39 -1.15
N VAL A 6 -12.63 -16.52 -0.73
CA VAL A 6 -12.78 -15.68 0.45
C VAL A 6 -13.08 -14.27 -0.03
N ILE A 7 -14.08 -13.61 0.53
CA ILE A 7 -14.39 -12.21 0.18
C ILE A 7 -13.90 -11.27 1.26
N VAL A 8 -13.48 -10.10 0.82
CA VAL A 8 -13.11 -8.97 1.68
C VAL A 8 -14.15 -7.88 1.49
N LEU A 9 -14.81 -7.45 2.56
CA LEU A 9 -15.70 -6.30 2.56
C LEU A 9 -14.92 -5.06 2.97
N ASP A 10 -14.83 -4.11 2.06
CA ASP A 10 -14.09 -2.87 2.21
C ASP A 10 -14.95 -1.80 2.88
N PHE A 11 -14.53 -1.37 4.06
CA PHE A 11 -15.15 -0.29 4.85
C PHE A 11 -14.41 1.06 4.69
N GLY A 12 -13.56 1.21 3.68
CA GLY A 12 -12.82 2.44 3.41
C GLY A 12 -11.46 2.52 4.09
N GLY A 13 -10.97 1.42 4.64
CA GLY A 13 -9.64 1.34 5.26
C GLY A 13 -8.52 1.38 4.25
N GLN A 14 -7.32 1.73 4.72
CA GLN A 14 -6.12 1.82 3.86
C GLN A 14 -5.58 0.45 3.45
N TYR A 15 -5.88 -0.63 4.21
CA TYR A 15 -5.22 -1.93 4.07
C TYR A 15 -6.08 -3.01 3.38
N ASN A 16 -7.23 -2.65 2.79
CA ASN A 16 -8.14 -3.60 2.15
C ASN A 16 -7.48 -4.44 1.05
N GLN A 17 -6.68 -3.81 0.17
CA GLN A 17 -5.92 -4.51 -0.87
C GLN A 17 -4.86 -5.44 -0.29
N LEU A 18 -4.25 -5.03 0.82
CA LEU A 18 -3.25 -5.83 1.50
C LEU A 18 -3.86 -7.07 2.15
N VAL A 19 -5.05 -6.95 2.77
CA VAL A 19 -5.80 -8.11 3.29
C VAL A 19 -6.03 -9.13 2.18
N ALA A 20 -6.53 -8.69 1.01
CA ALA A 20 -6.76 -9.58 -0.12
C ALA A 20 -5.47 -10.22 -0.63
N ARG A 21 -4.37 -9.47 -0.65
CA ARG A 21 -3.04 -9.98 -1.00
C ARG A 21 -2.59 -11.07 -0.05
N ARG A 22 -2.74 -10.88 1.28
CA ARG A 22 -2.37 -11.91 2.28
C ARG A 22 -3.18 -13.20 2.13
N VAL A 23 -4.48 -13.08 1.82
CA VAL A 23 -5.31 -14.26 1.54
C VAL A 23 -4.79 -14.99 0.30
N ARG A 24 -4.44 -14.27 -0.78
CA ARG A 24 -3.88 -14.87 -2.01
C ARG A 24 -2.50 -15.51 -1.77
N GLU A 25 -1.67 -14.94 -0.91
CA GLU A 25 -0.40 -15.54 -0.46
C GLU A 25 -0.59 -16.87 0.30
N CYS A 26 -1.78 -17.09 0.89
CA CYS A 26 -2.17 -18.39 1.44
C CYS A 26 -2.66 -19.39 0.36
N ASN A 27 -2.50 -19.08 -0.92
CA ASN A 27 -3.00 -19.84 -2.08
C ASN A 27 -4.53 -20.01 -2.05
N VAL A 28 -5.26 -18.99 -1.66
CA VAL A 28 -6.73 -18.93 -1.67
C VAL A 28 -7.19 -17.75 -2.51
N TYR A 29 -8.14 -18.00 -3.42
CA TYR A 29 -8.70 -16.92 -4.24
C TYR A 29 -9.47 -15.93 -3.38
N CYS A 30 -9.30 -14.63 -3.68
CA CYS A 30 -9.90 -13.55 -2.89
C CYS A 30 -10.38 -12.41 -3.79
N GLU A 31 -11.58 -11.93 -3.52
CA GLU A 31 -12.17 -10.75 -4.15
C GLU A 31 -12.54 -9.69 -3.11
N ILE A 32 -12.47 -8.42 -3.52
CA ILE A 32 -12.83 -7.27 -2.67
C ILE A 32 -14.16 -6.70 -3.16
N TYR A 33 -15.06 -6.49 -2.22
CA TYR A 33 -16.37 -5.88 -2.44
C TYR A 33 -16.58 -4.71 -1.49
N SER A 34 -17.31 -3.69 -1.95
CA SER A 34 -17.73 -2.60 -1.07
C SER A 34 -18.65 -3.10 0.04
N TYR A 35 -18.58 -2.49 1.22
CA TYR A 35 -19.54 -2.71 2.32
C TYR A 35 -21.01 -2.47 1.91
N LYS A 36 -21.26 -1.77 0.79
CA LYS A 36 -22.61 -1.56 0.22
C LYS A 36 -23.13 -2.75 -0.60
N THR A 37 -22.35 -3.81 -0.73
CA THR A 37 -22.74 -4.98 -1.51
C THR A 37 -23.94 -5.66 -0.85
N ASP A 38 -24.96 -5.94 -1.65
CA ASP A 38 -26.18 -6.59 -1.21
C ASP A 38 -25.89 -7.98 -0.62
N ILE A 39 -26.53 -8.32 0.49
CA ILE A 39 -26.33 -9.60 1.19
C ILE A 39 -26.73 -10.80 0.33
N GLU A 40 -27.73 -10.65 -0.54
CA GLU A 40 -28.15 -11.72 -1.44
C GLU A 40 -27.06 -12.03 -2.48
N LYS A 41 -26.32 -11.01 -2.90
CA LYS A 41 -25.14 -11.21 -3.76
C LYS A 41 -24.07 -11.98 -3.03
N ILE A 42 -23.82 -11.68 -1.75
CA ILE A 42 -22.84 -12.42 -0.93
C ILE A 42 -23.27 -13.87 -0.75
N LYS A 43 -24.55 -14.12 -0.45
CA LYS A 43 -25.12 -15.46 -0.36
C LYS A 43 -24.96 -16.24 -1.67
N ALA A 44 -25.23 -15.60 -2.81
CA ALA A 44 -25.11 -16.22 -4.13
C ALA A 44 -23.68 -16.64 -4.49
N MET A 45 -22.68 -15.87 -4.02
CA MET A 45 -21.27 -16.23 -4.21
C MET A 45 -20.85 -17.43 -3.37
N ASN A 46 -21.54 -17.72 -2.28
CA ASN A 46 -21.25 -18.81 -1.36
C ASN A 46 -19.77 -18.89 -0.95
N PRO A 47 -19.22 -17.81 -0.36
CA PRO A 47 -17.81 -17.75 -0.02
C PRO A 47 -17.48 -18.71 1.14
N LYS A 48 -16.22 -19.15 1.18
CA LYS A 48 -15.69 -19.98 2.29
C LYS A 48 -15.47 -19.17 3.56
N GLY A 49 -15.24 -17.87 3.45
CA GLY A 49 -15.04 -16.95 4.55
C GLY A 49 -15.22 -15.49 4.11
N ILE A 50 -15.45 -14.64 5.08
CA ILE A 50 -15.63 -13.20 4.89
C ILE A 50 -14.66 -12.47 5.81
N ILE A 51 -13.95 -11.47 5.29
CA ILE A 51 -13.09 -10.59 6.09
C ILE A 51 -13.63 -9.17 6.01
N LEU A 52 -13.87 -8.54 7.16
CA LEU A 52 -14.26 -7.14 7.28
C LEU A 52 -13.00 -6.32 7.53
N THR A 53 -12.73 -5.32 6.70
CA THR A 53 -11.52 -4.52 6.81
C THR A 53 -11.59 -3.43 7.89
N GLY A 54 -10.48 -2.75 8.11
CA GLY A 54 -10.44 -1.47 8.81
C GLY A 54 -11.25 -0.39 8.11
N GLY A 55 -11.49 0.72 8.78
CA GLY A 55 -12.19 1.89 8.27
C GLY A 55 -11.79 3.17 9.02
N PRO A 56 -12.01 4.36 8.44
CA PRO A 56 -11.56 5.63 9.01
C PRO A 56 -12.49 6.21 10.09
N ASN A 57 -13.68 5.64 10.28
CA ASN A 57 -14.74 6.19 11.13
C ASN A 57 -14.89 5.43 12.46
N SER A 58 -15.64 5.99 13.40
CA SER A 58 -16.11 5.28 14.59
C SER A 58 -17.39 4.52 14.26
N CYS A 59 -17.46 3.21 14.55
CA CYS A 59 -18.55 2.34 14.11
C CYS A 59 -19.94 2.68 14.72
N TYR A 60 -19.97 3.49 15.77
CA TYR A 60 -21.19 3.96 16.44
C TYR A 60 -21.68 5.32 15.94
N GLU A 61 -21.00 5.97 15.02
CA GLU A 61 -21.43 7.23 14.42
C GLU A 61 -22.50 6.98 13.34
N PRO A 62 -23.54 7.84 13.24
CA PRO A 62 -24.70 7.60 12.35
C PRO A 62 -24.35 7.44 10.87
N ASP A 63 -23.32 8.17 10.39
CA ASP A 63 -22.91 8.21 8.98
C ASP A 63 -21.78 7.22 8.66
N SER A 64 -21.42 6.37 9.62
CA SER A 64 -20.32 5.42 9.45
C SER A 64 -20.72 4.24 8.58
N PRO A 65 -19.79 3.70 7.80
CA PRO A 65 -20.01 2.48 7.04
C PRO A 65 -20.51 1.34 7.96
N THR A 66 -21.66 0.78 7.68
CA THR A 66 -22.25 -0.30 8.49
C THR A 66 -22.69 -1.48 7.64
N TYR A 67 -22.97 -2.59 8.29
CA TYR A 67 -23.58 -3.77 7.67
C TYR A 67 -24.61 -4.41 8.60
N THR A 68 -25.54 -5.20 8.04
CA THR A 68 -26.61 -5.83 8.82
C THR A 68 -26.09 -7.00 9.67
N ASP A 69 -26.79 -7.29 10.77
CA ASP A 69 -26.49 -8.45 11.63
C ASP A 69 -26.75 -9.80 10.93
N GLU A 70 -27.52 -9.80 9.83
CA GLU A 70 -27.73 -10.98 9.00
C GLU A 70 -26.43 -11.60 8.47
N LEU A 71 -25.41 -10.76 8.20
CA LEU A 71 -24.10 -11.22 7.75
C LEU A 71 -23.50 -12.24 8.71
N PHE A 72 -23.59 -11.97 10.00
CA PHE A 72 -23.03 -12.82 11.06
C PHE A 72 -23.86 -14.08 11.34
N LYS A 73 -25.08 -14.15 10.79
CA LYS A 73 -26.00 -15.29 10.91
C LYS A 73 -25.97 -16.23 9.70
N LEU A 74 -25.13 -15.95 8.70
CA LEU A 74 -25.03 -16.79 7.49
C LEU A 74 -24.37 -18.16 7.73
N GLY A 75 -23.76 -18.39 8.89
CA GLY A 75 -22.98 -19.59 9.18
C GLY A 75 -21.64 -19.68 8.42
N ILE A 76 -21.29 -18.59 7.72
CA ILE A 76 -20.02 -18.41 7.03
C ILE A 76 -19.02 -17.84 8.03
N PRO A 77 -17.78 -18.36 8.14
CA PRO A 77 -16.75 -17.77 8.99
C PRO A 77 -16.51 -16.29 8.68
N VAL A 78 -16.47 -15.44 9.73
CA VAL A 78 -16.20 -14.00 9.58
C VAL A 78 -15.02 -13.60 10.46
N LEU A 79 -14.07 -12.87 9.86
CA LEU A 79 -12.97 -12.21 10.55
C LEU A 79 -13.12 -10.69 10.43
N GLY A 80 -13.29 -9.99 11.52
CA GLY A 80 -13.25 -8.53 11.59
C GLY A 80 -11.85 -8.03 11.96
N LEU A 81 -11.32 -7.08 11.20
CA LEU A 81 -10.04 -6.43 11.42
C LEU A 81 -10.25 -4.95 11.77
N CYS A 82 -9.69 -4.50 12.89
CA CYS A 82 -9.75 -3.13 13.38
C CYS A 82 -11.21 -2.60 13.40
N TYR A 83 -11.59 -1.72 12.48
CA TYR A 83 -12.98 -1.24 12.34
C TYR A 83 -13.98 -2.40 12.15
N GLY A 84 -13.65 -3.41 11.36
CA GLY A 84 -14.49 -4.58 11.14
C GLY A 84 -14.73 -5.39 12.41
N ALA A 85 -13.74 -5.47 13.30
CA ALA A 85 -13.88 -6.08 14.63
C ALA A 85 -14.82 -5.27 15.55
N GLN A 86 -14.63 -3.95 15.54
CA GLN A 86 -15.46 -3.01 16.30
C GLN A 86 -16.92 -3.05 15.80
N LEU A 87 -17.13 -3.01 14.49
CA LEU A 87 -18.46 -3.10 13.87
C LEU A 87 -19.15 -4.41 14.25
N MET A 88 -18.46 -5.54 14.13
CA MET A 88 -19.00 -6.86 14.54
C MET A 88 -19.41 -6.84 16.02
N SER A 89 -18.55 -6.34 16.90
CA SER A 89 -18.85 -6.25 18.33
C SER A 89 -20.05 -5.34 18.58
N HIS A 90 -20.09 -4.16 17.95
CA HIS A 90 -21.19 -3.19 18.12
C HIS A 90 -22.55 -3.76 17.66
N VAL A 91 -22.60 -4.34 16.46
CA VAL A 91 -23.82 -4.89 15.86
C VAL A 91 -24.36 -6.08 16.67
N LEU A 92 -23.47 -6.88 17.26
CA LEU A 92 -23.85 -8.06 18.05
C LEU A 92 -24.06 -7.76 19.54
N GLY A 93 -24.10 -6.48 19.94
CA GLY A 93 -24.47 -6.04 21.29
C GLY A 93 -23.29 -5.94 22.28
N GLY A 94 -22.08 -5.89 21.79
CA GLY A 94 -20.90 -5.44 22.54
C GLY A 94 -20.86 -3.92 22.67
N LYS A 95 -19.77 -3.39 23.24
CA LYS A 95 -19.57 -1.96 23.42
C LYS A 95 -18.22 -1.52 22.85
N VAL A 96 -18.25 -0.47 22.05
CA VAL A 96 -17.08 0.19 21.48
C VAL A 96 -17.02 1.60 22.03
N GLU A 97 -15.88 2.03 22.50
CA GLU A 97 -15.67 3.34 23.13
C GLU A 97 -14.37 3.95 22.63
N ARG A 98 -14.30 5.27 22.72
CA ARG A 98 -13.07 6.00 22.43
C ARG A 98 -12.03 5.72 23.50
N ALA A 99 -10.82 5.40 23.08
CA ALA A 99 -9.72 5.14 24.00
C ALA A 99 -9.17 6.45 24.59
N ASP A 100 -8.84 6.43 25.88
CA ASP A 100 -8.13 7.52 26.55
C ASP A 100 -6.68 7.61 26.05
N VAL A 101 -6.06 6.46 25.81
CA VAL A 101 -4.71 6.31 25.25
C VAL A 101 -4.84 5.71 23.84
N ARG A 102 -4.26 6.40 22.87
CA ARG A 102 -4.25 5.94 21.47
C ARG A 102 -3.10 4.97 21.27
N GLU A 103 -3.35 3.87 20.60
CA GLU A 103 -2.29 2.93 20.21
C GLU A 103 -1.97 3.08 18.72
N TYR A 104 -0.74 3.51 18.43
CA TYR A 104 -0.20 3.61 17.08
C TYR A 104 1.19 3.00 17.02
N GLY A 105 1.39 2.10 16.06
CA GLY A 105 2.68 1.50 15.79
C GLY A 105 2.83 0.09 16.36
N LYS A 106 4.08 -0.31 16.59
CA LYS A 106 4.43 -1.64 17.09
C LYS A 106 4.08 -1.74 18.58
N THR A 107 3.23 -2.72 18.91
CA THR A 107 2.76 -2.98 20.28
C THR A 107 2.91 -4.46 20.60
N GLU A 108 3.25 -4.81 21.83
CA GLU A 108 3.24 -6.20 22.28
C GLU A 108 1.80 -6.69 22.51
N VAL A 109 1.49 -7.86 21.97
CA VAL A 109 0.20 -8.52 22.16
C VAL A 109 0.41 -9.87 22.86
N PHE A 110 -0.44 -10.16 23.84
CA PHE A 110 -0.46 -11.38 24.62
C PHE A 110 -1.65 -12.24 24.19
N ILE A 111 -1.37 -13.49 23.82
CA ILE A 111 -2.39 -14.45 23.42
C ILE A 111 -2.89 -15.18 24.65
N ASP A 112 -4.15 -14.93 25.03
CA ASP A 112 -4.78 -15.49 26.25
C ASP A 112 -5.38 -16.87 25.98
N LYS A 113 -6.01 -17.05 24.80
CA LYS A 113 -6.68 -18.29 24.43
C LYS A 113 -5.79 -19.16 23.55
N LYS A 114 -5.10 -20.14 24.17
CA LYS A 114 -4.12 -21.00 23.53
C LYS A 114 -4.71 -21.99 22.52
N ASP A 115 -5.98 -22.35 22.64
CA ASP A 115 -6.73 -23.25 21.78
C ASP A 115 -7.47 -22.54 20.64
N SER A 116 -7.36 -21.22 20.56
CA SER A 116 -7.92 -20.44 19.45
C SER A 116 -7.37 -20.91 18.12
N LYS A 117 -8.26 -21.23 17.19
CA LYS A 117 -7.88 -21.65 15.83
C LYS A 117 -7.09 -20.59 15.07
N ILE A 118 -7.41 -19.32 15.29
CA ILE A 118 -6.74 -18.21 14.59
C ILE A 118 -5.32 -17.99 15.12
N PHE A 119 -5.05 -18.32 16.38
CA PHE A 119 -3.74 -18.19 17.01
C PHE A 119 -2.95 -19.50 17.07
N GLN A 120 -3.38 -20.54 16.38
CA GLN A 120 -2.67 -21.82 16.37
C GLN A 120 -1.22 -21.64 15.87
N GLY A 121 -0.25 -22.03 16.70
CA GLY A 121 1.18 -21.91 16.42
C GLY A 121 1.72 -20.48 16.45
N VAL A 122 0.93 -19.51 16.90
CA VAL A 122 1.38 -18.14 17.21
C VAL A 122 2.02 -18.15 18.60
N SER A 123 3.07 -17.36 18.77
CA SER A 123 3.75 -17.20 20.08
C SER A 123 2.81 -16.60 21.11
N ALA A 124 2.92 -17.04 22.37
CA ALA A 124 2.09 -16.52 23.47
C ALA A 124 2.24 -15.00 23.67
N GLN A 125 3.37 -14.45 23.28
CA GLN A 125 3.67 -13.01 23.23
C GLN A 125 4.33 -12.73 21.91
N THR A 126 3.82 -11.74 21.16
CA THR A 126 4.34 -11.35 19.84
C THR A 126 4.11 -9.86 19.62
N THR A 127 4.62 -9.32 18.51
CA THR A 127 4.44 -7.91 18.14
C THR A 127 3.31 -7.78 17.14
N CYS A 128 2.41 -6.82 17.38
CA CYS A 128 1.36 -6.43 16.43
C CYS A 128 1.47 -4.95 16.05
N TRP A 129 0.77 -4.58 14.98
CA TRP A 129 0.62 -3.20 14.54
C TRP A 129 -0.74 -2.67 14.93
N MET A 130 -0.76 -1.69 15.82
CA MET A 130 -1.97 -0.99 16.23
C MET A 130 -2.13 0.32 15.44
N SER A 131 -3.37 0.66 15.10
CA SER A 131 -3.72 1.93 14.45
C SER A 131 -5.19 2.25 14.71
N HIS A 132 -5.55 2.64 15.94
CA HIS A 132 -6.94 2.89 16.30
C HIS A 132 -7.11 4.00 17.35
N PHE A 133 -8.30 4.66 17.31
CA PHE A 133 -8.78 5.61 18.30
C PHE A 133 -9.81 4.97 19.24
N ASP A 134 -10.59 4.04 18.71
CA ASP A 134 -11.66 3.34 19.41
C ASP A 134 -11.25 1.91 19.72
N TYR A 135 -11.78 1.34 20.78
CA TYR A 135 -11.52 -0.04 21.18
C TYR A 135 -12.80 -0.73 21.67
N ILE A 136 -12.80 -2.04 21.65
CA ILE A 136 -13.88 -2.85 22.19
C ILE A 136 -13.73 -2.87 23.72
N SER A 137 -14.59 -2.11 24.43
CA SER A 137 -14.57 -2.06 25.91
C SER A 137 -15.34 -3.20 26.53
N LYS A 138 -16.30 -3.81 25.80
CA LYS A 138 -17.05 -4.97 26.21
C LYS A 138 -17.34 -5.86 25.01
N VAL A 139 -16.95 -7.11 25.08
CA VAL A 139 -17.23 -8.09 24.03
C VAL A 139 -18.73 -8.35 23.89
N ALA A 140 -19.17 -8.71 22.68
CA ALA A 140 -20.54 -9.10 22.42
C ALA A 140 -20.92 -10.41 23.14
N PRO A 141 -22.21 -10.66 23.42
CA PRO A 141 -22.66 -11.92 24.01
C PRO A 141 -22.15 -13.14 23.22
N GLY A 142 -21.62 -14.15 23.94
CA GLY A 142 -21.07 -15.36 23.34
C GLY A 142 -19.62 -15.25 22.86
N PHE A 143 -19.01 -14.07 22.94
CA PHE A 143 -17.59 -13.88 22.64
C PHE A 143 -16.72 -14.06 23.88
N GLU A 144 -15.53 -14.62 23.68
CA GLU A 144 -14.46 -14.75 24.66
C GLU A 144 -13.28 -13.91 24.19
N ILE A 145 -12.59 -13.24 25.14
CA ILE A 145 -11.34 -12.51 24.85
C ILE A 145 -10.27 -13.54 24.55
N SER A 146 -9.56 -13.37 23.42
CA SER A 146 -8.52 -14.29 22.99
C SER A 146 -7.11 -13.67 22.97
N ALA A 147 -7.01 -12.32 23.02
CA ALA A 147 -5.74 -11.61 23.19
C ALA A 147 -5.95 -10.20 23.77
N HIS A 148 -4.91 -9.67 24.43
CA HIS A 148 -4.88 -8.29 24.95
C HIS A 148 -3.51 -7.64 24.72
N THR A 149 -3.44 -6.31 24.86
CA THR A 149 -2.21 -5.53 25.02
C THR A 149 -2.20 -4.84 26.39
N ALA A 150 -1.16 -4.08 26.69
CA ALA A 150 -1.10 -3.32 27.94
C ALA A 150 -2.24 -2.29 28.06
N ASP A 151 -2.63 -1.67 26.95
CA ASP A 151 -3.61 -0.57 26.89
C ASP A 151 -4.93 -0.98 26.23
N CYS A 152 -4.98 -2.08 25.48
CA CYS A 152 -6.18 -2.60 24.82
C CYS A 152 -6.60 -3.95 25.44
N PRO A 153 -7.60 -3.98 26.34
CA PRO A 153 -8.01 -5.21 27.02
C PRO A 153 -8.67 -6.24 26.10
N VAL A 154 -9.13 -5.83 24.91
CA VAL A 154 -9.70 -6.70 23.89
C VAL A 154 -8.95 -6.46 22.58
N ALA A 155 -7.72 -6.93 22.50
CA ALA A 155 -6.96 -6.91 21.24
C ALA A 155 -7.45 -7.99 20.26
N ALA A 156 -8.05 -9.07 20.77
CA ALA A 156 -8.81 -10.02 19.97
C ALA A 156 -9.89 -10.70 20.81
N ALA A 157 -10.98 -11.10 20.14
CA ALA A 157 -12.06 -11.87 20.73
C ALA A 157 -12.65 -12.83 19.70
N GLU A 158 -13.29 -13.92 20.15
CA GLU A 158 -13.87 -14.90 19.25
C GLU A 158 -15.16 -15.52 19.80
N ASN A 159 -16.06 -15.89 18.89
CA ASN A 159 -17.15 -16.80 19.15
C ASN A 159 -16.96 -18.02 18.24
N GLU A 160 -16.32 -19.04 18.76
CA GLU A 160 -15.95 -20.24 18.00
C GLU A 160 -17.20 -21.00 17.50
N ALA A 161 -18.28 -21.01 18.29
CA ALA A 161 -19.51 -21.71 17.91
C ALA A 161 -20.14 -21.10 16.64
N GLU A 162 -20.11 -19.79 16.51
CA GLU A 162 -20.63 -19.04 15.34
C GLU A 162 -19.54 -18.76 14.29
N LYS A 163 -18.30 -19.18 14.53
CA LYS A 163 -17.10 -18.93 13.66
C LYS A 163 -16.85 -17.44 13.43
N LEU A 164 -17.03 -16.62 14.45
CA LEU A 164 -16.81 -15.17 14.40
C LEU A 164 -15.53 -14.81 15.15
N TYR A 165 -14.66 -14.05 14.51
CA TYR A 165 -13.34 -13.67 15.03
C TYR A 165 -13.16 -12.16 14.86
N ALA A 166 -12.71 -11.50 15.91
CA ALA A 166 -12.45 -10.06 15.95
C ALA A 166 -11.00 -9.81 16.35
N ILE A 167 -10.25 -9.06 15.56
CA ILE A 167 -8.88 -8.65 15.83
C ILE A 167 -8.80 -7.12 15.71
N GLN A 168 -8.38 -6.44 16.79
CA GLN A 168 -8.26 -4.98 16.83
C GLN A 168 -7.05 -4.47 16.05
N PHE A 169 -5.97 -5.21 16.01
CA PHE A 169 -4.75 -4.89 15.29
C PHE A 169 -4.80 -5.33 13.81
N HIS A 170 -3.74 -5.03 13.08
CA HIS A 170 -3.62 -5.29 11.64
C HIS A 170 -2.69 -6.49 11.36
N PRO A 171 -3.21 -7.73 11.24
CA PRO A 171 -2.40 -8.90 10.91
C PRO A 171 -1.91 -8.91 9.47
N GLU A 172 -2.54 -8.12 8.59
CA GLU A 172 -2.18 -8.00 7.19
C GLU A 172 -0.88 -7.25 6.94
N VAL A 173 -0.47 -6.36 7.87
CA VAL A 173 0.78 -5.59 7.74
C VAL A 173 1.98 -6.37 8.28
N LEU A 174 3.14 -6.19 7.67
CA LEU A 174 4.36 -6.94 8.03
C LEU A 174 4.92 -6.60 9.40
N HIS A 175 4.57 -5.45 9.95
CA HIS A 175 4.94 -5.07 11.31
C HIS A 175 4.22 -5.90 12.38
N THR A 176 3.17 -6.63 12.02
CA THR A 176 2.63 -7.71 12.84
C THR A 176 3.41 -8.99 12.54
N ALA A 177 4.34 -9.35 13.43
CA ALA A 177 5.37 -10.34 13.20
C ALA A 177 4.84 -11.73 12.76
N GLU A 178 3.71 -12.16 13.30
CA GLU A 178 3.07 -13.45 12.97
C GLU A 178 1.70 -13.28 12.27
N GLY A 179 1.43 -12.08 11.71
CA GLY A 179 0.14 -11.75 11.11
C GLY A 179 -0.24 -12.63 9.93
N THR A 180 0.71 -12.95 9.06
CA THR A 180 0.49 -13.88 7.94
C THR A 180 0.05 -15.26 8.43
N LYS A 181 0.59 -15.75 9.57
CA LYS A 181 0.19 -17.01 10.18
C LYS A 181 -1.26 -16.94 10.70
N MET A 182 -1.66 -15.83 11.30
CA MET A 182 -3.03 -15.61 11.77
C MET A 182 -4.03 -15.63 10.61
N ILE A 183 -3.73 -14.92 9.51
CA ILE A 183 -4.57 -14.93 8.30
C ILE A 183 -4.61 -16.33 7.67
N ASN A 184 -3.47 -17.02 7.57
CA ASN A 184 -3.42 -18.39 7.08
C ASN A 184 -4.27 -19.34 7.95
N ASN A 185 -4.21 -19.20 9.26
CA ASN A 185 -5.04 -19.97 10.19
C ASN A 185 -6.55 -19.69 9.97
N PHE A 186 -6.94 -18.44 9.75
CA PHE A 186 -8.33 -18.13 9.41
C PHE A 186 -8.74 -18.83 8.12
N VAL A 187 -8.03 -18.66 7.02
CA VAL A 187 -8.43 -19.21 5.72
C VAL A 187 -8.34 -20.74 5.66
N LYS A 188 -7.38 -21.36 6.36
CA LYS A 188 -7.19 -22.81 6.36
C LYS A 188 -7.95 -23.53 7.46
N ASN A 189 -7.75 -23.12 8.71
CA ASN A 189 -8.24 -23.88 9.87
C ASN A 189 -9.69 -23.52 10.21
N VAL A 190 -10.12 -22.26 9.94
CA VAL A 190 -11.49 -21.80 10.21
C VAL A 190 -12.37 -21.94 8.97
N CYS A 191 -11.94 -21.41 7.82
CA CYS A 191 -12.71 -21.47 6.56
C CYS A 191 -12.60 -22.82 5.85
N GLY A 192 -11.59 -23.65 6.19
CA GLY A 192 -11.38 -24.96 5.57
C GLY A 192 -10.94 -24.91 4.11
N CYS A 193 -10.30 -23.82 3.68
CA CYS A 193 -9.80 -23.70 2.32
C CYS A 193 -8.60 -24.63 2.10
N LYS A 194 -8.54 -25.29 0.93
CA LYS A 194 -7.46 -26.22 0.56
C LYS A 194 -6.16 -25.49 0.24
N GLY A 195 -6.26 -24.30 -0.38
CA GLY A 195 -5.11 -23.53 -0.82
C GLY A 195 -4.43 -24.09 -2.05
N ASP A 196 -5.20 -24.39 -3.03
CA ASP A 196 -4.78 -24.90 -4.34
C ASP A 196 -4.82 -23.84 -5.45
N TRP A 197 -5.23 -22.61 -5.11
CA TRP A 197 -5.19 -21.48 -6.03
C TRP A 197 -3.75 -21.07 -6.38
N LYS A 198 -3.48 -20.86 -7.68
CA LYS A 198 -2.16 -20.44 -8.18
C LYS A 198 -2.28 -19.24 -9.10
N MET A 199 -1.34 -18.30 -8.98
CA MET A 199 -1.30 -17.08 -9.80
C MET A 199 -1.12 -17.38 -11.29
N ASP A 200 -0.36 -18.42 -11.66
CA ASP A 200 -0.13 -18.79 -13.07
C ASP A 200 -1.45 -19.13 -13.77
N ALA A 201 -2.31 -19.92 -13.12
CA ALA A 201 -3.64 -20.24 -13.64
C ALA A 201 -4.51 -18.97 -13.77
N PHE A 202 -4.38 -18.02 -12.86
CA PHE A 202 -5.07 -16.74 -12.93
C PHE A 202 -4.65 -15.94 -14.17
N VAL A 203 -3.34 -15.83 -14.46
CA VAL A 203 -2.84 -15.12 -15.63
C VAL A 203 -3.39 -15.70 -16.92
N GLU A 204 -3.35 -17.04 -17.09
CA GLU A 204 -3.85 -17.71 -18.28
C GLU A 204 -5.38 -17.56 -18.44
N ASN A 205 -6.13 -17.68 -17.35
CA ASN A 205 -7.58 -17.47 -17.35
C ASN A 205 -7.91 -16.00 -17.70
N THR A 206 -7.22 -15.03 -17.09
CA THR A 206 -7.41 -13.61 -17.38
C THR A 206 -7.12 -13.28 -18.84
N ILE A 207 -6.06 -13.83 -19.43
CA ILE A 207 -5.75 -13.66 -20.87
C ILE A 207 -6.90 -14.20 -21.73
N LYS A 208 -7.46 -15.35 -21.38
CA LYS A 208 -8.60 -15.94 -22.10
C LYS A 208 -9.85 -15.05 -21.99
N GLU A 209 -10.19 -14.61 -20.79
CA GLU A 209 -11.33 -13.73 -20.53
C GLU A 209 -11.19 -12.38 -21.28
N ILE A 210 -9.98 -11.80 -21.31
CA ILE A 210 -9.71 -10.58 -22.07
C ILE A 210 -9.96 -10.82 -23.54
N ARG A 211 -9.48 -11.92 -24.12
CA ARG A 211 -9.71 -12.27 -25.54
C ARG A 211 -11.19 -12.41 -25.85
N GLU A 212 -11.91 -13.13 -25.01
CA GLU A 212 -13.36 -13.33 -25.19
C GLU A 212 -14.13 -12.00 -25.09
N LYS A 213 -13.76 -11.15 -24.14
CA LYS A 213 -14.42 -9.87 -23.90
C LYS A 213 -14.13 -8.83 -24.98
N VAL A 214 -12.90 -8.78 -25.47
CA VAL A 214 -12.47 -7.81 -26.49
C VAL A 214 -12.88 -8.22 -27.90
N GLY A 215 -12.82 -9.53 -28.21
CA GLY A 215 -13.09 -10.05 -29.53
C GLY A 215 -12.27 -9.31 -30.60
N ASP A 216 -12.93 -8.74 -31.61
CA ASP A 216 -12.32 -7.95 -32.69
C ASP A 216 -12.18 -6.45 -32.33
N GLY A 217 -12.52 -6.06 -31.09
CA GLY A 217 -12.45 -4.68 -30.62
C GLY A 217 -11.02 -4.18 -30.45
N LYS A 218 -10.90 -2.87 -30.20
CA LYS A 218 -9.63 -2.21 -29.88
C LYS A 218 -9.64 -1.73 -28.43
N VAL A 219 -8.50 -1.76 -27.78
CA VAL A 219 -8.32 -1.30 -26.40
C VAL A 219 -7.35 -0.12 -26.39
N LEU A 220 -7.74 0.93 -25.68
CA LEU A 220 -6.88 2.07 -25.35
C LEU A 220 -6.50 1.99 -23.88
N LEU A 221 -5.20 2.03 -23.59
CA LEU A 221 -4.64 2.06 -22.25
C LEU A 221 -3.84 3.34 -22.03
N ALA A 222 -4.21 4.10 -21.00
CA ALA A 222 -3.37 5.18 -20.51
C ALA A 222 -2.22 4.56 -19.70
N LEU A 223 -1.00 4.63 -20.25
CA LEU A 223 0.19 4.09 -19.62
C LEU A 223 0.90 5.20 -18.84
N SER A 224 1.03 5.03 -17.52
CA SER A 224 1.69 6.03 -16.68
C SER A 224 3.19 5.75 -16.44
N GLY A 225 3.67 4.56 -16.80
CA GLY A 225 5.00 4.07 -16.41
C GLY A 225 5.04 3.39 -15.04
N GLY A 226 3.99 3.53 -14.21
CA GLY A 226 3.87 2.85 -12.93
C GLY A 226 3.58 1.35 -13.07
N VAL A 227 3.76 0.59 -11.97
CA VAL A 227 3.66 -0.88 -11.94
C VAL A 227 2.30 -1.37 -12.45
N ASP A 228 1.19 -0.81 -11.99
CA ASP A 228 -0.16 -1.30 -12.33
C ASP A 228 -0.47 -1.17 -13.81
N SER A 229 -0.19 0.01 -14.39
CA SER A 229 -0.40 0.26 -15.82
C SER A 229 0.52 -0.59 -16.69
N SER A 230 1.74 -0.87 -16.22
CA SER A 230 2.72 -1.71 -16.92
C SER A 230 2.30 -3.18 -16.89
N VAL A 231 1.80 -3.68 -15.76
CA VAL A 231 1.23 -5.05 -15.66
C VAL A 231 0.00 -5.20 -16.55
N ALA A 232 -0.90 -4.20 -16.55
CA ALA A 232 -2.06 -4.17 -17.43
C ALA A 232 -1.64 -4.19 -18.91
N ALA A 233 -0.64 -3.38 -19.30
CA ALA A 233 -0.10 -3.38 -20.66
C ALA A 233 0.48 -4.75 -21.05
N GLY A 234 1.23 -5.38 -20.15
CA GLY A 234 1.80 -6.71 -20.38
C GLY A 234 0.74 -7.80 -20.56
N LEU A 235 -0.29 -7.84 -19.72
CA LEU A 235 -1.41 -8.80 -19.83
C LEU A 235 -2.21 -8.57 -21.11
N LEU A 236 -2.59 -7.33 -21.40
CA LEU A 236 -3.34 -6.96 -22.60
C LEU A 236 -2.54 -7.26 -23.87
N SER A 237 -1.26 -6.93 -23.92
CA SER A 237 -0.38 -7.24 -25.05
C SER A 237 -0.35 -8.74 -25.34
N ARG A 238 -0.22 -9.60 -24.33
CA ARG A 238 -0.26 -11.07 -24.45
C ARG A 238 -1.63 -11.58 -24.90
N ALA A 239 -2.70 -10.90 -24.52
CA ALA A 239 -4.06 -11.31 -24.85
C ALA A 239 -4.45 -10.91 -26.28
N ILE A 240 -4.21 -9.67 -26.68
CA ILE A 240 -4.80 -9.04 -27.87
C ILE A 240 -3.79 -8.36 -28.83
N GLY A 241 -2.49 -8.36 -28.48
CA GLY A 241 -1.43 -7.83 -29.37
C GLY A 241 -1.71 -6.42 -29.87
N LYS A 242 -1.63 -6.22 -31.18
CA LYS A 242 -1.83 -4.92 -31.87
C LYS A 242 -3.25 -4.34 -31.79
N GLN A 243 -4.22 -5.03 -31.21
CA GLN A 243 -5.50 -4.41 -30.86
C GLN A 243 -5.35 -3.44 -29.66
N LEU A 244 -4.25 -3.56 -28.90
CA LEU A 244 -3.90 -2.64 -27.81
C LEU A 244 -3.14 -1.42 -28.33
N THR A 245 -3.61 -0.22 -27.94
CA THR A 245 -2.88 1.03 -28.08
C THR A 245 -2.61 1.60 -26.69
N CYS A 246 -1.34 1.74 -26.33
CA CYS A 246 -0.88 2.40 -25.10
C CYS A 246 -0.55 3.87 -25.43
N VAL A 247 -1.12 4.79 -24.68
CA VAL A 247 -0.78 6.21 -24.75
C VAL A 247 -0.05 6.61 -23.49
N PHE A 248 1.19 7.03 -23.65
CA PHE A 248 2.04 7.56 -22.59
C PHE A 248 2.14 9.07 -22.73
N VAL A 249 1.77 9.81 -21.70
CA VAL A 249 1.81 11.28 -21.71
C VAL A 249 3.02 11.74 -20.91
N ASP A 250 4.01 12.24 -21.63
CA ASP A 250 5.17 12.91 -21.04
C ASP A 250 4.78 14.35 -20.66
N HIS A 251 4.43 14.53 -19.41
CA HIS A 251 4.00 15.83 -18.86
C HIS A 251 5.19 16.69 -18.37
N GLY A 252 6.43 16.20 -18.49
CA GLY A 252 7.64 16.90 -18.06
C GLY A 252 7.96 16.82 -16.56
N LEU A 253 7.18 16.05 -15.79
CA LEU A 253 7.36 15.87 -14.34
C LEU A 253 7.86 14.46 -14.00
N LEU A 254 8.24 13.71 -15.02
CA LEU A 254 8.84 12.40 -14.89
C LEU A 254 10.24 12.50 -14.29
N ARG A 255 10.74 11.40 -13.76
CA ARG A 255 12.17 11.29 -13.42
C ARG A 255 13.01 11.49 -14.64
N LYS A 256 14.29 11.81 -14.42
CA LYS A 256 15.26 11.92 -15.50
C LYS A 256 15.29 10.60 -16.29
N ASP A 257 15.17 10.72 -17.60
CA ASP A 257 15.18 9.62 -18.57
C ASP A 257 14.01 8.59 -18.47
N GLU A 258 13.11 8.71 -17.50
CA GLU A 258 11.98 7.78 -17.27
C GLU A 258 11.08 7.65 -18.52
N GLY A 259 10.84 8.74 -19.24
CA GLY A 259 10.08 8.71 -20.48
C GLY A 259 10.72 7.85 -21.56
N ASP A 260 12.05 7.88 -21.66
CA ASP A 260 12.84 7.10 -22.62
C ASP A 260 12.93 5.63 -22.19
N GLU A 261 12.98 5.36 -20.89
CA GLU A 261 12.90 4.00 -20.33
C GLU A 261 11.56 3.34 -20.66
N VAL A 262 10.44 4.05 -20.44
CA VAL A 262 9.09 3.55 -20.76
C VAL A 262 8.97 3.29 -22.27
N GLU A 263 9.47 4.18 -23.11
CA GLU A 263 9.49 3.99 -24.55
C GLU A 263 10.41 2.82 -24.97
N GLY A 264 11.52 2.62 -24.29
CA GLY A 264 12.41 1.48 -24.50
C GLY A 264 11.76 0.13 -24.21
N VAL A 265 10.85 0.08 -23.23
CA VAL A 265 10.12 -1.15 -22.87
C VAL A 265 8.90 -1.39 -23.73
N PHE A 266 8.07 -0.36 -23.97
CA PHE A 266 6.75 -0.48 -24.61
C PHE A 266 6.70 0.08 -26.05
N GLY A 267 7.73 0.80 -26.47
CA GLY A 267 7.82 1.42 -27.79
C GLY A 267 8.06 0.40 -28.92
N PRO A 268 8.24 0.89 -30.14
CA PRO A 268 8.34 0.04 -31.35
C PRO A 268 9.47 -1.00 -31.32
N ASN A 269 10.54 -0.70 -30.56
CA ASN A 269 11.70 -1.60 -30.38
C ASN A 269 11.65 -2.34 -29.04
N GLY A 270 10.55 -2.23 -28.30
CA GLY A 270 10.36 -2.81 -26.98
C GLY A 270 9.99 -4.29 -27.02
N GLN A 271 9.73 -4.84 -25.84
CA GLN A 271 9.50 -6.27 -25.61
C GLN A 271 8.05 -6.72 -25.90
N PHE A 272 7.12 -5.77 -26.08
CA PHE A 272 5.68 -6.04 -26.14
C PHE A 272 5.09 -5.76 -27.50
N ASP A 273 4.27 -6.69 -28.00
CA ASP A 273 3.53 -6.52 -29.24
C ASP A 273 2.26 -5.67 -29.03
N LEU A 274 2.41 -4.35 -29.10
CA LEU A 274 1.34 -3.37 -28.93
C LEU A 274 1.61 -2.11 -29.77
N ASN A 275 0.62 -1.20 -29.89
CA ASN A 275 0.86 0.12 -30.44
C ASN A 275 1.19 1.09 -29.29
N PHE A 276 2.29 1.83 -29.44
CA PHE A 276 2.73 2.79 -28.44
C PHE A 276 2.71 4.21 -29.01
N ILE A 277 2.16 5.15 -28.25
CA ILE A 277 2.12 6.58 -28.61
C ILE A 277 2.64 7.37 -27.40
N ARG A 278 3.80 8.04 -27.58
CA ARG A 278 4.30 9.04 -26.64
C ARG A 278 3.79 10.41 -27.00
N VAL A 279 3.11 11.08 -26.11
CA VAL A 279 2.62 12.46 -26.28
C VAL A 279 3.49 13.36 -25.42
N ASN A 280 4.34 14.17 -26.07
CA ASN A 280 5.07 15.22 -25.35
C ASN A 280 4.12 16.38 -25.04
N ALA A 281 3.80 16.54 -23.75
CA ALA A 281 2.87 17.54 -23.25
C ALA A 281 3.51 18.51 -22.23
N GLN A 282 4.85 18.50 -22.10
CA GLN A 282 5.59 19.26 -21.08
C GLN A 282 5.21 20.74 -21.05
N GLU A 283 5.32 21.45 -22.18
CA GLU A 283 4.99 22.87 -22.24
C GLU A 283 3.53 23.16 -21.85
N ARG A 284 2.59 22.29 -22.28
CA ARG A 284 1.17 22.42 -21.96
C ARG A 284 0.92 22.29 -20.45
N TYR A 285 1.60 21.36 -19.78
CA TYR A 285 1.47 21.19 -18.33
C TYR A 285 2.14 22.32 -17.57
N TYR A 286 3.39 22.70 -17.91
CA TYR A 286 4.08 23.83 -17.28
C TYR A 286 3.28 25.13 -17.36
N LYS A 287 2.67 25.41 -18.52
CA LYS A 287 1.82 26.59 -18.70
C LYS A 287 0.56 26.55 -17.81
N LYS A 288 -0.05 25.38 -17.61
CA LYS A 288 -1.25 25.24 -16.75
C LYS A 288 -0.92 25.30 -15.27
N LEU A 289 0.30 24.94 -14.91
CA LEU A 289 0.75 24.82 -13.54
C LEU A 289 1.33 26.12 -12.98
N ALA A 290 1.66 27.08 -13.83
CA ALA A 290 2.21 28.34 -13.42
C ALA A 290 1.27 29.09 -12.46
N GLY A 291 1.73 29.36 -11.22
CA GLY A 291 0.99 30.09 -10.19
C GLY A 291 -0.08 29.28 -9.43
N VAL A 292 -0.20 27.96 -9.66
CA VAL A 292 -1.17 27.12 -8.94
C VAL A 292 -0.55 26.60 -7.65
N THR A 293 -1.18 26.92 -6.51
CA THR A 293 -0.68 26.56 -5.16
C THR A 293 -1.58 25.57 -4.43
N GLU A 294 -2.86 25.49 -4.78
CA GLU A 294 -3.86 24.63 -4.17
C GLU A 294 -3.59 23.13 -4.40
N PRO A 295 -3.49 22.28 -3.35
CA PRO A 295 -3.17 20.86 -3.52
C PRO A 295 -4.14 20.08 -4.41
N GLU A 296 -5.47 20.31 -4.29
CA GLU A 296 -6.44 19.65 -5.16
C GLU A 296 -6.38 20.15 -6.61
N THR A 297 -6.13 21.44 -6.80
CA THR A 297 -5.94 22.02 -8.13
C THR A 297 -4.61 21.55 -8.71
N LYS A 298 -3.58 21.40 -7.88
CA LYS A 298 -2.31 20.77 -8.24
C LYS A 298 -2.49 19.32 -8.63
N ARG A 299 -3.21 18.50 -7.87
CA ARG A 299 -3.55 17.12 -8.26
C ARG A 299 -4.32 17.07 -9.58
N LYS A 300 -5.18 18.06 -9.81
CA LYS A 300 -5.89 18.19 -11.10
C LYS A 300 -4.98 18.67 -12.24
N ILE A 301 -3.91 19.40 -11.95
CA ILE A 301 -2.97 20.00 -12.92
C ILE A 301 -1.50 19.64 -12.60
N ILE A 302 -1.20 19.00 -11.47
CA ILE A 302 0.14 18.67 -10.93
C ILE A 302 1.01 19.91 -10.58
N GLY A 303 0.69 20.59 -9.49
CA GLY A 303 1.61 21.47 -8.74
C GLY A 303 2.12 22.78 -9.38
N GLU A 304 2.63 23.64 -8.54
CA GLU A 304 3.35 24.84 -8.97
C GLU A 304 4.72 24.46 -9.56
N VAL A 305 4.71 23.97 -10.80
CA VAL A 305 5.87 23.43 -11.47
C VAL A 305 6.30 24.38 -12.58
N ASN A 306 7.60 24.68 -12.61
CA ASN A 306 8.25 25.30 -13.73
C ASN A 306 9.50 24.47 -14.13
N ALA A 307 10.02 24.72 -15.30
CA ALA A 307 11.15 23.97 -15.83
C ALA A 307 12.41 24.00 -14.93
N GLU A 308 12.62 25.11 -14.20
CA GLU A 308 13.73 25.25 -13.26
C GLU A 308 13.58 24.29 -12.07
N LYS A 309 12.42 24.28 -11.41
CA LYS A 309 12.14 23.40 -10.26
C LYS A 309 12.20 21.93 -10.65
N VAL A 310 11.65 21.57 -11.82
CA VAL A 310 11.72 20.19 -12.34
C VAL A 310 13.17 19.76 -12.55
N ARG A 311 14.00 20.59 -13.17
CA ARG A 311 15.40 20.26 -13.36
C ARG A 311 16.13 20.07 -12.04
N ILE A 312 15.90 20.96 -11.06
CA ILE A 312 16.48 20.83 -9.72
C ILE A 312 16.14 19.47 -9.10
N VAL A 313 14.85 19.06 -9.16
CA VAL A 313 14.42 17.77 -8.59
C VAL A 313 15.02 16.61 -9.37
N GLN A 314 14.99 16.65 -10.70
CA GLN A 314 15.53 15.58 -11.54
C GLN A 314 17.03 15.39 -11.31
N ASP A 315 17.80 16.47 -11.24
CA ASP A 315 19.26 16.40 -11.02
C ASP A 315 19.55 15.93 -9.58
N ALA A 316 18.83 16.41 -8.58
CA ALA A 316 18.99 16.00 -7.19
C ALA A 316 18.59 14.52 -7.00
N ASP A 317 17.48 14.06 -7.57
CA ASP A 317 17.03 12.66 -7.52
C ASP A 317 18.03 11.72 -8.22
N TYR A 318 18.56 12.13 -9.37
CA TYR A 318 19.58 11.38 -10.09
C TYR A 318 20.86 11.20 -9.23
N ILE A 319 21.36 12.28 -8.63
CA ILE A 319 22.54 12.22 -7.76
C ILE A 319 22.26 11.32 -6.55
N TYR A 320 21.08 11.45 -5.95
CA TYR A 320 20.70 10.63 -4.79
C TYR A 320 20.70 9.14 -5.12
N ARG A 321 20.07 8.78 -6.24
CA ARG A 321 20.04 7.39 -6.70
C ARG A 321 21.42 6.85 -7.03
N ASP A 322 22.20 7.60 -7.79
CA ASP A 322 23.56 7.23 -8.20
C ASP A 322 24.48 6.92 -7.00
N GLU A 323 24.45 7.76 -5.95
CA GLU A 323 25.26 7.54 -4.75
C GLU A 323 24.77 6.36 -3.90
N VAL A 324 23.45 6.20 -3.74
CA VAL A 324 22.87 5.05 -3.02
C VAL A 324 23.18 3.75 -3.76
N ASP A 325 22.99 3.71 -5.08
CA ASP A 325 23.24 2.53 -5.89
C ASP A 325 24.70 2.13 -5.91
N LYS A 326 25.61 3.10 -6.00
CA LYS A 326 27.06 2.88 -5.85
C LYS A 326 27.43 2.28 -4.49
N ALA A 327 26.87 2.83 -3.42
CA ALA A 327 27.13 2.34 -2.07
C ALA A 327 26.60 0.92 -1.87
N VAL A 328 25.40 0.61 -2.40
CA VAL A 328 24.83 -0.73 -2.39
C VAL A 328 25.66 -1.70 -3.21
N ALA A 329 26.13 -1.29 -4.40
CA ALA A 329 26.98 -2.12 -5.25
C ALA A 329 28.33 -2.42 -4.59
N ALA A 330 28.97 -1.41 -3.98
CA ALA A 330 30.21 -1.58 -3.23
C ALA A 330 30.05 -2.56 -2.06
N TYR A 331 28.99 -2.40 -1.26
CA TYR A 331 28.69 -3.30 -0.15
C TYR A 331 28.47 -4.75 -0.64
N LYS A 332 27.71 -4.93 -1.72
CA LYS A 332 27.49 -6.27 -2.32
C LYS A 332 28.79 -6.91 -2.82
N ALA A 333 29.69 -6.12 -3.40
CA ALA A 333 30.98 -6.62 -3.87
C ALA A 333 31.86 -7.11 -2.71
N GLU A 334 31.80 -6.43 -1.57
CA GLU A 334 32.59 -6.76 -0.37
C GLU A 334 32.01 -7.93 0.43
N HIS A 335 30.65 -7.97 0.60
CA HIS A 335 29.96 -8.87 1.54
C HIS A 335 29.18 -9.99 0.87
N GLY A 336 29.02 -9.98 -0.46
CA GLY A 336 28.27 -10.98 -1.22
C GLY A 336 26.72 -10.87 -1.12
N THR A 337 26.19 -9.95 -0.29
CA THR A 337 24.75 -9.74 -0.05
C THR A 337 24.41 -8.27 -0.08
N ALA A 338 23.12 -7.95 -0.34
CA ALA A 338 22.65 -6.57 -0.22
C ALA A 338 22.69 -6.09 1.25
N PRO A 339 23.01 -4.80 1.51
CA PRO A 339 22.98 -4.26 2.86
C PRO A 339 21.55 -4.20 3.42
N SER A 340 21.41 -4.35 4.74
CA SER A 340 20.12 -4.25 5.43
C SER A 340 19.47 -2.88 5.33
N TRP A 341 20.27 -1.83 5.13
CA TRP A 341 19.79 -0.45 4.96
C TRP A 341 19.37 -0.11 3.52
N MET A 342 19.49 -1.03 2.56
CA MET A 342 19.10 -0.78 1.16
C MET A 342 17.61 -0.39 1.11
N PRO A 343 17.27 0.83 0.63
CA PRO A 343 15.87 1.25 0.57
C PRO A 343 15.12 0.55 -0.56
N ASN A 344 13.82 0.31 -0.33
CA ASN A 344 12.93 -0.19 -1.38
C ASN A 344 12.44 0.94 -2.29
N GLN A 345 12.22 2.10 -1.71
CA GLN A 345 11.82 3.30 -2.44
C GLN A 345 12.57 4.51 -1.89
N TYR A 346 13.10 5.33 -2.78
CA TYR A 346 13.82 6.56 -2.43
C TYR A 346 13.77 7.56 -3.57
N PHE A 347 13.73 8.84 -3.20
CA PHE A 347 13.62 9.96 -4.12
C PHE A 347 14.00 11.28 -3.45
N ALA A 348 14.30 12.29 -4.29
CA ALA A 348 14.47 13.68 -3.87
C ALA A 348 13.20 14.49 -4.16
N ALA A 349 12.86 15.40 -3.26
CA ALA A 349 11.72 16.31 -3.41
C ALA A 349 12.12 17.76 -3.13
N LEU A 350 11.52 18.71 -3.83
CA LEU A 350 11.74 20.13 -3.59
C LEU A 350 10.73 20.64 -2.55
N THR A 351 11.24 21.15 -1.43
CA THR A 351 10.40 21.60 -0.31
C THR A 351 9.69 22.94 -0.55
N ASN A 352 10.02 23.67 -1.62
CA ASN A 352 9.68 25.08 -1.85
C ASN A 352 10.23 26.04 -0.76
N MET A 353 10.88 25.54 0.27
CA MET A 353 11.54 26.34 1.28
C MET A 353 12.84 26.92 0.69
N ARG A 354 13.05 28.20 0.89
CA ARG A 354 14.31 28.86 0.60
C ARG A 354 15.07 29.16 1.88
N SER A 355 16.36 29.03 1.86
CA SER A 355 17.24 29.32 2.99
C SER A 355 18.43 30.17 2.58
N VAL A 356 18.93 30.91 3.56
CA VAL A 356 20.20 31.62 3.39
C VAL A 356 21.33 30.60 3.45
N GLY A 357 22.18 30.62 2.43
CA GLY A 357 23.44 29.87 2.37
C GLY A 357 24.62 30.82 2.26
N VAL A 358 25.80 30.31 2.53
CA VAL A 358 27.06 30.97 2.24
C VAL A 358 27.84 30.05 1.31
N MET A 359 28.01 30.47 0.06
CA MET A 359 28.75 29.72 -0.95
C MET A 359 29.90 30.59 -1.44
N GLY A 360 31.13 30.23 -1.04
CA GLY A 360 32.28 31.11 -1.19
C GLY A 360 32.11 32.39 -0.32
N ASP A 361 32.32 33.55 -0.89
CA ASP A 361 32.19 34.85 -0.21
C ASP A 361 30.79 35.49 -0.39
N GLU A 362 29.85 34.81 -1.07
CA GLU A 362 28.51 35.34 -1.35
C GLU A 362 27.42 34.65 -0.51
N ARG A 363 26.42 35.45 -0.09
CA ARG A 363 25.18 34.92 0.49
C ARG A 363 24.25 34.50 -0.63
N THR A 364 23.78 33.29 -0.57
CA THR A 364 22.76 32.75 -1.48
C THR A 364 21.41 32.64 -0.78
N TYR A 365 20.32 32.68 -1.57
CA TYR A 365 18.96 32.45 -1.09
C TYR A 365 18.30 31.44 -2.01
N ASP A 366 18.61 30.15 -1.77
CA ASP A 366 18.30 29.06 -2.66
C ASP A 366 17.35 28.04 -2.01
N TYR A 367 16.91 27.06 -2.81
CA TYR A 367 15.97 26.03 -2.37
C TYR A 367 16.64 24.99 -1.44
N ALA A 368 15.76 24.37 -0.64
CA ALA A 368 16.10 23.18 0.12
C ALA A 368 15.48 21.94 -0.55
N VAL A 369 16.25 20.88 -0.65
CA VAL A 369 15.84 19.56 -1.13
C VAL A 369 15.67 18.62 0.05
N ALA A 370 14.57 17.86 0.06
CA ALA A 370 14.35 16.76 0.99
C ALA A 370 14.65 15.43 0.31
N LEU A 371 15.45 14.59 0.96
CA LEU A 371 15.70 13.23 0.57
C LEU A 371 14.75 12.32 1.37
N ARG A 372 14.07 11.45 0.68
CA ARG A 372 13.19 10.44 1.28
C ARG A 372 13.68 9.06 0.88
N ALA A 373 13.86 8.16 1.85
CA ALA A 373 14.10 6.75 1.60
C ALA A 373 13.33 5.92 2.62
N VAL A 374 12.68 4.89 2.16
CA VAL A 374 11.86 4.02 3.01
C VAL A 374 12.07 2.55 2.69
N ASN A 375 11.92 1.73 3.73
CA ASN A 375 11.75 0.30 3.63
C ASN A 375 10.28 -0.04 3.80
N THR A 376 9.73 -0.67 2.77
CA THR A 376 8.35 -1.11 2.72
C THR A 376 8.27 -2.41 1.93
N VAL A 377 7.26 -3.22 2.21
CA VAL A 377 7.02 -4.46 1.45
C VAL A 377 5.73 -4.35 0.63
N ASP A 378 4.81 -3.53 1.07
CA ASP A 378 3.47 -3.46 0.54
C ASP A 378 2.98 -2.03 0.27
N PHE A 379 3.84 -1.02 0.49
CA PHE A 379 3.55 0.41 0.36
C PHE A 379 2.46 0.96 1.29
N MET A 380 1.90 0.13 2.15
CA MET A 380 0.87 0.53 3.12
C MET A 380 1.48 1.03 4.41
N THR A 381 2.55 0.37 4.86
CA THR A 381 3.40 0.83 5.96
C THR A 381 4.83 0.99 5.47
N ALA A 382 5.56 1.94 6.03
CA ALA A 382 6.95 2.17 5.68
C ALA A 382 7.73 2.74 6.87
N GLU A 383 8.97 2.32 7.01
CA GLU A 383 9.95 2.89 7.95
C GLU A 383 11.01 3.65 7.17
N ALA A 384 11.55 4.73 7.73
CA ALA A 384 12.66 5.41 7.10
C ALA A 384 13.88 4.46 7.00
N ALA A 385 14.52 4.42 5.84
CA ALA A 385 15.71 3.60 5.65
C ALA A 385 16.91 4.19 6.39
N GLU A 386 17.70 3.35 7.05
CA GLU A 386 18.89 3.76 7.78
C GLU A 386 20.11 3.87 6.85
N ILE A 387 20.02 4.74 5.82
CA ILE A 387 21.16 4.98 4.91
C ILE A 387 22.37 5.46 5.71
N PRO A 388 23.56 4.88 5.52
CA PRO A 388 24.76 5.30 6.23
C PRO A 388 25.02 6.80 6.07
N PHE A 389 25.35 7.48 7.16
CA PHE A 389 25.57 8.93 7.17
C PHE A 389 26.64 9.38 6.16
N ALA A 390 27.68 8.56 5.94
CA ALA A 390 28.71 8.84 4.94
C ALA A 390 28.14 8.90 3.50
N VAL A 391 27.17 8.04 3.17
CA VAL A 391 26.47 8.06 1.88
C VAL A 391 25.62 9.32 1.76
N LEU A 392 24.85 9.66 2.81
CA LEU A 392 24.06 10.91 2.84
C LEU A 392 24.93 12.17 2.72
N GLN A 393 26.15 12.16 3.30
CA GLN A 393 27.10 13.26 3.15
C GLN A 393 27.61 13.37 1.71
N SER A 394 27.90 12.25 1.04
CA SER A 394 28.30 12.25 -0.38
C SER A 394 27.17 12.80 -1.26
N VAL A 395 25.94 12.33 -1.05
CA VAL A 395 24.74 12.84 -1.73
C VAL A 395 24.59 14.35 -1.54
N MET A 396 24.65 14.82 -0.30
CA MET A 396 24.53 16.25 0.03
C MET A 396 25.63 17.06 -0.64
N SER A 397 26.88 16.62 -0.55
CA SER A 397 28.02 17.32 -1.16
C SER A 397 27.84 17.45 -2.67
N ARG A 398 27.43 16.37 -3.36
CA ARG A 398 27.19 16.40 -4.80
C ARG A 398 26.02 17.29 -5.16
N ILE A 399 24.88 17.20 -4.46
CA ILE A 399 23.70 18.05 -4.73
C ILE A 399 24.06 19.53 -4.60
N ILE A 400 24.74 19.93 -3.52
CA ILE A 400 25.11 21.33 -3.30
C ILE A 400 26.08 21.84 -4.37
N ASN A 401 27.01 21.01 -4.86
CA ASN A 401 28.04 21.43 -5.83
C ASN A 401 27.57 21.32 -7.29
N GLU A 402 26.70 20.36 -7.62
CA GLU A 402 26.33 20.07 -9.00
C GLU A 402 24.94 20.66 -9.38
N VAL A 403 24.02 20.83 -8.42
CA VAL A 403 22.65 21.32 -8.68
C VAL A 403 22.53 22.80 -8.33
N ARG A 404 22.49 23.65 -9.35
CA ARG A 404 22.33 25.08 -9.17
C ARG A 404 20.98 25.43 -8.55
N GLY A 405 20.98 26.35 -7.56
CA GLY A 405 19.77 26.82 -6.89
C GLY A 405 19.39 25.99 -5.67
N VAL A 406 20.28 25.13 -5.17
CA VAL A 406 20.12 24.35 -3.93
C VAL A 406 21.27 24.67 -2.97
N ASN A 407 20.94 25.04 -1.73
CA ASN A 407 21.91 25.29 -0.69
C ASN A 407 21.66 24.51 0.60
N ARG A 408 20.65 23.63 0.63
CA ARG A 408 20.30 22.82 1.81
C ARG A 408 19.69 21.49 1.42
N VAL A 409 20.07 20.44 2.16
CA VAL A 409 19.54 19.09 1.98
C VAL A 409 19.05 18.58 3.34
N PHE A 410 17.82 18.03 3.38
CA PHE A 410 17.22 17.35 4.53
C PHE A 410 17.06 15.87 4.26
N TYR A 411 17.03 15.07 5.32
CA TYR A 411 16.63 13.67 5.24
C TYR A 411 15.37 13.46 6.10
N ASP A 412 14.31 12.93 5.51
CA ASP A 412 13.05 12.70 6.21
C ASP A 412 13.03 11.33 6.90
N LEU A 413 12.89 11.38 8.23
CA LEU A 413 12.87 10.21 9.12
C LEU A 413 11.45 9.71 9.45
N THR A 414 10.40 10.32 8.88
CA THR A 414 9.03 10.03 9.25
C THR A 414 8.59 8.68 8.71
N SER A 415 8.00 7.83 9.55
CA SER A 415 7.39 6.57 9.14
C SER A 415 6.00 6.79 8.51
N LYS A 416 5.49 5.77 7.84
CA LYS A 416 4.10 5.71 7.36
C LYS A 416 3.35 4.59 8.09
N PRO A 417 2.27 4.89 8.83
CA PRO A 417 1.84 6.20 9.27
C PRO A 417 2.80 6.83 10.30
N PRO A 418 2.71 8.14 10.68
CA PRO A 418 1.65 9.07 10.30
C PRO A 418 1.89 9.79 8.97
N GLY A 419 3.12 9.77 8.43
CA GLY A 419 3.41 10.36 7.13
C GLY A 419 2.92 9.50 5.96
N THR A 420 3.09 10.02 4.77
CA THR A 420 2.97 9.26 3.50
C THR A 420 4.36 8.88 3.01
N ILE A 421 4.46 8.03 1.99
CA ILE A 421 5.76 7.77 1.34
C ILE A 421 6.16 9.01 0.56
N GLU A 422 5.30 9.45 -0.33
CA GLU A 422 5.42 10.71 -1.06
C GLU A 422 4.96 11.89 -0.18
N PHE A 423 5.43 13.10 -0.48
CA PHE A 423 5.07 14.31 0.29
C PHE A 423 3.71 14.91 -0.10
N GLU A 424 3.07 14.42 -1.13
CA GLU A 424 1.73 14.85 -1.58
C GLU A 424 0.79 13.67 -1.86
#